data_0e2fa885573e73a345eba7bd64d03c18
#
_entry.id   0e2fa885573e73a345eba7bd64d03c18
#
_cell.length_a   1.000
_cell.length_b   1.000
_cell.length_c   1.000
_cell.angle_alpha   90.00
_cell.angle_beta   90.00
_cell.angle_gamma   90.00
#
_symmetry.space_group_name_H-M   'P 1'
#
loop_
_entity.id
_entity.type
_entity.pdbx_description
1 polymer ?
#
loop_
_entity_poly.entity_id
_entity_poly.type
_entity_poly.pdbx_seq_one_letter_code
_entity_poly.pdbx_strand_id
1 'polypeptide(L)'
;MLLLFIAACLGHLVLMVASHNWFYGLPLPHWMTDAIHLLHGLLVLAFPPLLWWNLSSLFDFGTFGGGALSAYVILCWTAALVLLPINIAFRVLRPKPRALGKVQSEIVNIVKQLGGPPAGVGKKRLEPLLPWNEAWQVEYVERTLHMPRLPAAWEGLTILHLSDLHLCGTPDRAWFRAVMDRCAAWEPDLIAVTGDLADGLDYIRWVAPVLGRLRCKTAAFAILGNHDEWYAPDKVRRRLRRIGMHVLGNSWEQLDVRGEPLVVIGQESPWFPPAPDLSACPAGPFRLCLSHTPDNIRWAQRAGVDLMLSGHVHGGQIRLPVIGSILVPSRYGRRYDCGVFDEAPTLLHVSRGLGGDHPVRFLCRPEATRLILRRPLD
;
A
#
# COMPACT_ATOMS: atom_id res chain seq x y z
N MET A 1 -0.70 -22.27 -33.90
CA MET A 1 -1.98 -22.09 -33.20
C MET A 1 -1.85 -22.10 -31.69
N LEU A 2 -1.25 -23.11 -31.03
CA LEU A 2 -1.15 -23.19 -29.58
C LEU A 2 -0.45 -21.94 -28.95
N LEU A 3 0.68 -21.47 -29.49
CA LEU A 3 1.39 -20.31 -29.02
C LEU A 3 0.56 -19.03 -29.11
N LEU A 4 -0.21 -18.86 -30.18
CA LEU A 4 -1.10 -17.68 -30.33
C LEU A 4 -2.29 -17.76 -29.39
N PHE A 5 -2.82 -18.95 -29.11
CA PHE A 5 -3.82 -19.15 -28.07
C PHE A 5 -3.28 -18.78 -26.68
N ILE A 6 -2.11 -19.30 -26.32
CA ILE A 6 -1.45 -18.98 -25.03
C ILE A 6 -1.19 -17.48 -24.92
N ALA A 7 -0.68 -16.85 -25.97
CA ALA A 7 -0.42 -15.41 -25.99
C ALA A 7 -1.72 -14.60 -25.81
N ALA A 8 -2.83 -15.01 -26.44
CA ALA A 8 -4.12 -14.36 -26.25
C ALA A 8 -4.64 -14.50 -24.80
N CYS A 9 -4.55 -15.69 -24.21
CA CYS A 9 -4.93 -15.93 -22.82
C CYS A 9 -4.07 -15.12 -21.84
N LEU A 10 -2.75 -15.05 -22.07
CA LEU A 10 -1.85 -14.24 -21.28
C LEU A 10 -2.18 -12.76 -21.40
N GLY A 11 -2.44 -12.27 -22.61
CA GLY A 11 -2.81 -10.87 -22.84
C GLY A 11 -4.16 -10.52 -22.21
N HIS A 12 -5.13 -11.41 -22.29
CA HIS A 12 -6.41 -11.27 -21.58
C HIS A 12 -6.17 -11.11 -20.06
N LEU A 13 -5.35 -11.97 -19.46
CA LEU A 13 -5.01 -11.86 -18.04
C LEU A 13 -4.33 -10.51 -17.72
N VAL A 14 -3.42 -10.05 -18.57
CA VAL A 14 -2.76 -8.72 -18.40
C VAL A 14 -3.80 -7.59 -18.40
N LEU A 15 -4.76 -7.62 -19.34
CA LEU A 15 -5.82 -6.62 -19.42
C LEU A 15 -6.77 -6.68 -18.21
N MET A 16 -7.14 -7.88 -17.78
CA MET A 16 -8.00 -8.07 -16.60
C MET A 16 -7.31 -7.58 -15.33
N VAL A 17 -6.03 -7.88 -15.15
CA VAL A 17 -5.25 -7.37 -14.02
C VAL A 17 -5.13 -5.85 -14.07
N ALA A 18 -4.89 -5.25 -15.22
CA ALA A 18 -4.76 -3.80 -15.35
C ALA A 18 -6.08 -3.09 -15.04
N SER A 19 -7.21 -3.56 -15.59
CA SER A 19 -8.53 -3.00 -15.32
C SER A 19 -8.95 -3.21 -13.86
N HIS A 20 -8.69 -4.40 -13.31
CA HIS A 20 -8.97 -4.71 -11.91
C HIS A 20 -8.24 -3.75 -10.96
N ASN A 21 -6.94 -3.56 -11.14
CA ASN A 21 -6.13 -2.65 -10.34
C ASN A 21 -6.68 -1.22 -10.39
N TRP A 22 -7.08 -0.77 -11.57
CA TRP A 22 -7.63 0.58 -11.76
C TRP A 22 -8.98 0.74 -11.05
N PHE A 23 -9.92 -0.20 -11.23
CA PHE A 23 -11.22 -0.17 -10.57
C PHE A 23 -11.11 -0.27 -9.04
N TYR A 24 -10.21 -1.11 -8.55
CA TYR A 24 -9.97 -1.29 -7.12
C TYR A 24 -9.31 -0.05 -6.47
N GLY A 25 -8.64 0.81 -7.24
CA GLY A 25 -8.13 2.11 -6.79
C GLY A 25 -9.20 3.21 -6.74
N LEU A 26 -10.47 2.94 -7.09
CA LEU A 26 -11.57 3.90 -7.04
C LEU A 26 -12.31 3.85 -5.68
N PRO A 27 -12.90 4.96 -5.22
CA PRO A 27 -13.68 5.01 -3.98
C PRO A 27 -15.08 4.40 -4.20
N LEU A 28 -15.14 3.12 -4.49
CA LEU A 28 -16.38 2.40 -4.73
C LEU A 28 -16.94 1.83 -3.42
N PRO A 29 -18.26 1.72 -3.28
CA PRO A 29 -18.88 0.97 -2.19
C PRO A 29 -18.40 -0.49 -2.18
N HIS A 30 -18.25 -1.08 -0.99
CA HIS A 30 -17.71 -2.43 -0.82
C HIS A 30 -18.39 -3.48 -1.70
N TRP A 31 -19.73 -3.48 -1.80
CA TRP A 31 -20.47 -4.41 -2.64
C TRP A 31 -20.14 -4.30 -4.14
N MET A 32 -19.82 -3.08 -4.63
CA MET A 32 -19.38 -2.88 -6.02
C MET A 32 -17.99 -3.44 -6.23
N THR A 33 -17.10 -3.28 -5.26
CA THR A 33 -15.75 -3.87 -5.30
C THR A 33 -15.84 -5.39 -5.39
N ASP A 34 -16.69 -6.02 -4.55
CA ASP A 34 -16.94 -7.46 -4.58
C ASP A 34 -17.51 -7.93 -5.93
N ALA A 35 -18.48 -7.19 -6.47
CA ALA A 35 -19.05 -7.49 -7.79
C ALA A 35 -18.02 -7.40 -8.92
N ILE A 36 -17.13 -6.41 -8.87
CA ILE A 36 -16.02 -6.25 -9.82
C ILE A 36 -15.03 -7.43 -9.70
N HIS A 37 -14.68 -7.84 -8.49
CA HIS A 37 -13.83 -8.99 -8.24
C HIS A 37 -14.42 -10.28 -8.87
N LEU A 38 -15.71 -10.53 -8.61
CA LEU A 38 -16.42 -11.67 -9.15
C LEU A 38 -16.45 -11.62 -10.69
N LEU A 39 -16.81 -10.46 -11.26
CA LEU A 39 -16.87 -10.27 -12.71
C LEU A 39 -15.51 -10.54 -13.38
N HIS A 40 -14.43 -9.94 -12.87
CA HIS A 40 -13.08 -10.19 -13.41
C HIS A 40 -12.69 -11.66 -13.30
N GLY A 41 -12.98 -12.32 -12.17
CA GLY A 41 -12.76 -13.75 -12.02
C GLY A 41 -13.51 -14.60 -13.05
N LEU A 42 -14.80 -14.30 -13.28
CA LEU A 42 -15.61 -14.98 -14.30
C LEU A 42 -15.06 -14.73 -15.70
N LEU A 43 -14.67 -13.51 -16.05
CA LEU A 43 -14.10 -13.19 -17.36
C LEU A 43 -12.77 -13.91 -17.59
N VAL A 44 -11.90 -13.97 -16.59
CA VAL A 44 -10.63 -14.72 -16.67
C VAL A 44 -10.88 -16.20 -16.92
N LEU A 45 -11.86 -16.81 -16.27
CA LEU A 45 -12.19 -18.23 -16.42
C LEU A 45 -12.94 -18.53 -17.74
N ALA A 46 -13.80 -17.62 -18.19
CA ALA A 46 -14.63 -17.82 -19.37
C ALA A 46 -13.87 -17.63 -20.70
N PHE A 47 -12.85 -16.78 -20.73
CA PHE A 47 -12.17 -16.44 -21.97
C PHE A 47 -11.42 -17.61 -22.64
N PRO A 48 -10.63 -18.44 -21.94
CA PRO A 48 -9.94 -19.56 -22.59
C PRO A 48 -10.87 -20.55 -23.29
N PRO A 49 -11.96 -21.09 -22.69
CA PRO A 49 -12.87 -21.97 -23.38
C PRO A 49 -13.62 -21.28 -24.54
N LEU A 50 -14.00 -20.00 -24.37
CA LEU A 50 -14.63 -19.24 -25.46
C LEU A 50 -13.66 -19.08 -26.63
N LEU A 51 -12.41 -18.73 -26.38
CA LEU A 51 -11.38 -18.61 -27.41
C LEU A 51 -11.13 -19.97 -28.09
N TRP A 52 -11.03 -21.06 -27.31
CA TRP A 52 -10.82 -22.42 -27.84
C TRP A 52 -11.94 -22.85 -28.79
N TRP A 53 -13.20 -22.59 -28.40
CA TRP A 53 -14.38 -22.93 -29.21
C TRP A 53 -14.41 -22.21 -30.55
N ASN A 54 -13.90 -20.97 -30.59
CA ASN A 54 -13.87 -20.14 -31.80
C ASN A 54 -12.53 -20.20 -32.56
N LEU A 55 -11.61 -21.10 -32.16
CA LEU A 55 -10.22 -21.05 -32.62
C LEU A 55 -10.11 -21.28 -34.15
N SER A 56 -10.90 -22.20 -34.72
CA SER A 56 -10.91 -22.52 -36.16
C SER A 56 -11.37 -21.30 -36.98
N SER A 57 -12.46 -20.67 -36.58
CA SER A 57 -13.01 -19.49 -37.28
C SER A 57 -12.14 -18.25 -37.18
N LEU A 58 -11.42 -18.09 -36.07
CA LEU A 58 -10.51 -16.96 -35.86
C LEU A 58 -9.25 -17.04 -36.72
N PHE A 59 -8.81 -18.25 -37.11
CA PHE A 59 -7.61 -18.46 -37.94
C PHE A 59 -7.94 -18.78 -39.40
N ASP A 60 -9.20 -18.72 -39.78
CA ASP A 60 -9.59 -18.73 -41.17
C ASP A 60 -9.31 -17.34 -41.80
N PHE A 61 -8.26 -17.28 -42.63
CA PHE A 61 -7.74 -16.02 -43.20
C PHE A 61 -8.77 -15.20 -43.96
N GLY A 62 -9.89 -15.79 -44.37
CA GLY A 62 -11.00 -15.08 -45.04
C GLY A 62 -11.90 -14.28 -44.09
N THR A 63 -11.93 -14.62 -42.79
CA THR A 63 -12.84 -14.03 -41.80
C THR A 63 -12.10 -13.32 -40.67
N PHE A 64 -10.78 -13.46 -40.59
CA PHE A 64 -9.99 -12.84 -39.54
C PHE A 64 -9.99 -11.31 -39.68
N GLY A 65 -10.43 -10.60 -38.63
CA GLY A 65 -10.41 -9.13 -38.54
C GLY A 65 -11.79 -8.47 -38.67
N GLY A 66 -12.86 -9.23 -39.02
CA GLY A 66 -14.20 -8.63 -39.20
C GLY A 66 -15.12 -8.64 -37.97
N GLY A 67 -14.72 -9.29 -36.87
CA GLY A 67 -15.56 -9.43 -35.66
C GLY A 67 -14.98 -8.85 -34.39
N ALA A 68 -15.84 -8.53 -33.42
CA ALA A 68 -15.45 -8.02 -32.11
C ALA A 68 -14.47 -8.96 -31.37
N LEU A 69 -14.64 -10.27 -31.48
CA LEU A 69 -13.74 -11.26 -30.87
C LEU A 69 -12.34 -11.21 -31.49
N SER A 70 -12.22 -11.10 -32.82
CA SER A 70 -10.93 -10.96 -33.49
C SER A 70 -10.20 -9.69 -33.06
N ALA A 71 -10.90 -8.55 -32.99
CA ALA A 71 -10.36 -7.29 -32.51
C ALA A 71 -9.86 -7.41 -31.06
N TYR A 72 -10.62 -8.07 -30.20
CA TYR A 72 -10.23 -8.31 -28.83
C TYR A 72 -9.01 -9.23 -28.70
N VAL A 73 -8.92 -10.29 -29.52
CA VAL A 73 -7.75 -11.19 -29.55
C VAL A 73 -6.49 -10.44 -30.00
N ILE A 74 -6.59 -9.54 -30.98
CA ILE A 74 -5.47 -8.67 -31.38
C ILE A 74 -5.02 -7.80 -30.22
N LEU A 75 -5.97 -7.20 -29.46
CA LEU A 75 -5.67 -6.42 -28.26
C LEU A 75 -4.96 -7.29 -27.20
N CYS A 76 -5.41 -8.52 -27.00
CA CYS A 76 -4.74 -9.48 -26.11
C CYS A 76 -3.30 -9.78 -26.54
N TRP A 77 -3.06 -10.04 -27.82
CA TRP A 77 -1.69 -10.25 -28.30
C TRP A 77 -0.82 -9.01 -28.10
N THR A 78 -1.36 -7.82 -28.37
CA THR A 78 -0.64 -6.56 -28.08
C THR A 78 -0.31 -6.45 -26.59
N ALA A 79 -1.25 -6.80 -25.73
CA ALA A 79 -1.03 -6.78 -24.28
C ALA A 79 0.07 -7.77 -23.84
N ALA A 80 0.05 -8.99 -24.37
CA ALA A 80 1.03 -10.03 -24.03
C ALA A 80 2.43 -9.74 -24.60
N LEU A 81 2.50 -9.33 -25.89
CA LEU A 81 3.77 -9.28 -26.62
C LEU A 81 4.44 -7.90 -26.57
N VAL A 82 3.70 -6.85 -26.26
CA VAL A 82 4.21 -5.47 -26.20
C VAL A 82 4.08 -4.88 -24.79
N LEU A 83 2.85 -4.80 -24.24
CA LEU A 83 2.65 -4.12 -22.97
C LEU A 83 3.30 -4.86 -21.80
N LEU A 84 3.20 -6.18 -21.73
CA LEU A 84 3.80 -6.95 -20.63
C LEU A 84 5.33 -6.87 -20.62
N PRO A 85 6.06 -7.08 -21.73
CA PRO A 85 7.51 -6.89 -21.78
C PRO A 85 7.93 -5.46 -21.41
N ILE A 86 7.24 -4.43 -21.91
CA ILE A 86 7.49 -3.03 -21.56
C ILE A 86 7.33 -2.82 -20.04
N ASN A 87 6.24 -3.31 -19.46
CA ASN A 87 6.03 -3.18 -18.01
C ASN A 87 7.10 -3.89 -17.19
N ILE A 88 7.56 -5.07 -17.64
CA ILE A 88 8.66 -5.80 -17.00
C ILE A 88 9.97 -5.00 -17.12
N ALA A 89 10.27 -4.49 -18.32
CA ALA A 89 11.47 -3.68 -18.56
C ALA A 89 11.49 -2.42 -17.68
N PHE A 90 10.40 -1.66 -17.61
CA PHE A 90 10.30 -0.51 -16.73
C PHE A 90 10.53 -0.85 -15.26
N ARG A 91 10.08 -2.03 -14.83
CA ARG A 91 10.29 -2.48 -13.46
C ARG A 91 11.75 -2.86 -13.19
N VAL A 92 12.35 -3.65 -14.08
CA VAL A 92 13.73 -4.16 -13.93
C VAL A 92 14.76 -3.03 -14.09
N LEU A 93 14.52 -2.11 -15.03
CA LEU A 93 15.40 -0.99 -15.34
C LEU A 93 15.14 0.24 -14.46
N ARG A 94 14.21 0.15 -13.53
CA ARG A 94 13.87 1.28 -12.67
C ARG A 94 15.09 1.72 -11.86
N PRO A 95 15.54 3.00 -11.99
CA PRO A 95 16.66 3.50 -11.23
C PRO A 95 16.33 3.55 -9.73
N LYS A 96 17.34 3.39 -8.89
CA LYS A 96 17.19 3.65 -7.46
C LYS A 96 16.89 5.14 -7.27
N PRO A 97 15.94 5.48 -6.35
CA PRO A 97 15.67 6.86 -6.01
C PRO A 97 16.94 7.56 -5.52
N ARG A 98 17.21 8.77 -6.01
CA ARG A 98 18.39 9.55 -5.60
C ARG A 98 18.36 9.92 -4.11
N ALA A 99 17.16 10.18 -3.62
CA ALA A 99 16.94 10.49 -2.21
C ALA A 99 17.12 9.28 -1.28
N LEU A 100 17.14 8.04 -1.80
CA LEU A 100 17.27 6.83 -0.99
C LEU A 100 18.76 6.53 -0.70
N GLY A 101 19.15 6.72 0.55
CA GLY A 101 20.47 6.36 1.05
C GLY A 101 20.55 4.90 1.51
N LYS A 102 21.07 4.69 2.71
CA LYS A 102 21.25 3.35 3.30
C LYS A 102 19.89 2.70 3.60
N VAL A 103 19.79 1.41 3.29
CA VAL A 103 18.65 0.56 3.67
C VAL A 103 19.20 -0.61 4.47
N GLN A 104 18.60 -0.84 5.65
CA GLN A 104 18.90 -2.00 6.49
C GLN A 104 17.57 -2.66 6.83
N SER A 105 17.56 -4.00 6.89
CA SER A 105 16.35 -4.70 7.33
C SER A 105 16.71 -5.94 8.15
N GLU A 106 15.78 -6.29 9.04
CA GLU A 106 15.82 -7.50 9.83
C GLU A 106 14.46 -8.19 9.71
N ILE A 107 14.47 -9.50 9.46
CA ILE A 107 13.27 -10.31 9.35
C ILE A 107 13.09 -11.07 10.65
N VAL A 108 11.94 -10.88 11.29
CA VAL A 108 11.59 -11.56 12.54
C VAL A 108 10.34 -12.39 12.37
N ASN A 109 10.44 -13.69 12.65
CA ASN A 109 9.27 -14.55 12.72
C ASN A 109 8.63 -14.40 14.10
N ILE A 110 7.55 -13.64 14.17
CA ILE A 110 6.84 -13.33 15.42
C ILE A 110 6.23 -14.57 16.04
N VAL A 111 5.80 -15.54 15.26
CA VAL A 111 5.27 -16.83 15.74
C VAL A 111 6.31 -17.58 16.55
N LYS A 112 7.55 -17.67 16.06
CA LYS A 112 8.64 -18.32 16.80
C LYS A 112 8.94 -17.56 18.09
N GLN A 113 8.90 -16.24 18.07
CA GLN A 113 9.13 -15.40 19.24
C GLN A 113 8.04 -15.60 20.32
N LEU A 114 6.80 -15.86 19.92
CA LEU A 114 5.67 -16.08 20.83
C LEU A 114 5.52 -17.53 21.30
N GLY A 115 6.36 -18.46 20.78
CA GLY A 115 6.35 -19.87 21.19
C GLY A 115 5.27 -20.73 20.54
N GLY A 116 4.64 -20.25 19.46
CA GLY A 116 3.63 -20.99 18.72
C GLY A 116 2.80 -20.09 17.78
N PRO A 117 2.03 -20.67 16.85
CA PRO A 117 1.21 -19.87 15.96
C PRO A 117 0.18 -19.08 16.79
N PRO A 118 0.06 -17.76 16.58
CA PRO A 118 -1.02 -17.01 17.15
C PRO A 118 -2.32 -17.64 16.62
N ALA A 119 -3.13 -18.16 17.52
CA ALA A 119 -4.42 -18.72 17.16
C ALA A 119 -5.31 -17.56 16.71
N GLY A 120 -5.40 -17.32 15.40
CA GLY A 120 -6.32 -16.34 14.87
C GLY A 120 -7.76 -16.67 15.29
N VAL A 121 -8.48 -15.67 15.72
CA VAL A 121 -9.91 -15.79 16.14
C VAL A 121 -10.88 -15.37 15.04
N GLY A 122 -10.40 -15.16 13.82
CA GLY A 122 -11.19 -14.71 12.69
C GLY A 122 -11.60 -15.83 11.73
N LYS A 123 -12.48 -15.49 10.79
CA LYS A 123 -12.92 -16.41 9.70
C LYS A 123 -11.74 -16.88 8.83
N LYS A 124 -10.70 -16.09 8.70
CA LYS A 124 -9.51 -16.31 7.84
C LYS A 124 -8.34 -16.97 8.59
N ARG A 125 -8.58 -17.61 9.73
CA ARG A 125 -7.55 -18.23 10.60
C ARG A 125 -6.69 -19.31 9.95
N LEU A 126 -7.16 -19.91 8.85
CA LEU A 126 -6.43 -20.97 8.14
C LEU A 126 -5.52 -20.42 7.03
N GLU A 127 -5.77 -19.22 6.53
CA GLU A 127 -4.99 -18.65 5.43
C GLU A 127 -3.50 -18.50 5.73
N PRO A 128 -3.09 -18.04 6.94
CA PRO A 128 -1.68 -17.95 7.28
C PRO A 128 -0.96 -19.30 7.39
N LEU A 129 -1.68 -20.41 7.41
CA LEU A 129 -1.12 -21.76 7.44
C LEU A 129 -0.75 -22.29 6.05
N LEU A 130 -1.08 -21.56 5.00
CA LEU A 130 -0.67 -21.91 3.64
C LEU A 130 0.86 -22.05 3.56
N PRO A 131 1.39 -23.11 2.89
CA PRO A 131 2.82 -23.26 2.67
C PRO A 131 3.36 -21.97 2.01
N TRP A 132 4.61 -21.60 2.34
CA TRP A 132 5.30 -20.39 1.85
C TRP A 132 4.66 -19.04 2.26
N ASN A 133 3.60 -19.02 3.06
CA ASN A 133 3.01 -17.76 3.54
C ASN A 133 3.96 -17.03 4.49
N GLU A 134 4.31 -15.79 4.15
CA GLU A 134 5.22 -14.95 4.91
C GLU A 134 4.49 -14.00 5.89
N ALA A 135 3.17 -14.10 6.05
CA ALA A 135 2.38 -13.20 6.89
C ALA A 135 2.83 -13.14 8.37
N TRP A 136 3.50 -14.21 8.84
CA TRP A 136 4.07 -14.29 10.19
C TRP A 136 5.44 -13.64 10.37
N GLN A 137 6.10 -13.25 9.25
CA GLN A 137 7.46 -12.74 9.23
C GLN A 137 7.44 -11.25 8.97
N VAL A 138 7.67 -10.45 10.00
CA VAL A 138 7.76 -9.00 9.86
C VAL A 138 9.16 -8.60 9.43
N GLU A 139 9.26 -7.80 8.41
CA GLU A 139 10.49 -7.13 8.01
C GLU A 139 10.53 -5.73 8.63
N TYR A 140 11.44 -5.54 9.58
CA TYR A 140 11.72 -4.25 10.21
C TYR A 140 12.78 -3.54 9.37
N VAL A 141 12.39 -2.42 8.76
CA VAL A 141 13.22 -1.74 7.77
C VAL A 141 13.62 -0.36 8.25
N GLU A 142 14.90 -0.04 8.15
CA GLU A 142 15.41 1.32 8.30
C GLU A 142 15.82 1.86 6.93
N ARG A 143 15.29 3.04 6.58
CA ARG A 143 15.63 3.72 5.32
C ARG A 143 16.12 5.13 5.61
N THR A 144 17.31 5.46 5.17
CA THR A 144 17.82 6.83 5.15
C THR A 144 17.25 7.56 3.93
N LEU A 145 16.67 8.74 4.16
CA LEU A 145 16.11 9.58 3.11
C LEU A 145 16.81 10.93 3.10
N HIS A 146 17.41 11.31 1.97
CA HIS A 146 18.05 12.61 1.78
C HIS A 146 17.02 13.62 1.26
N MET A 147 16.69 14.62 2.10
CA MET A 147 15.62 15.58 1.85
C MET A 147 16.19 16.97 1.57
N PRO A 148 15.97 17.56 0.36
CA PRO A 148 16.56 18.83 -0.02
C PRO A 148 16.19 20.00 0.89
N ARG A 149 14.96 20.02 1.42
CA ARG A 149 14.46 21.10 2.28
C ARG A 149 14.50 20.77 3.77
N LEU A 150 15.25 19.72 4.19
CA LEU A 150 15.33 19.33 5.58
C LEU A 150 16.05 20.42 6.41
N PRO A 151 15.44 20.96 7.47
CA PRO A 151 16.12 21.84 8.42
C PRO A 151 17.37 21.19 9.01
N ALA A 152 18.42 21.97 9.25
CA ALA A 152 19.67 21.44 9.81
C ALA A 152 19.47 20.80 11.20
N ALA A 153 18.56 21.32 12.01
CA ALA A 153 18.21 20.77 13.33
C ALA A 153 17.59 19.36 13.25
N TRP A 154 17.09 18.96 12.07
CA TRP A 154 16.47 17.65 11.87
C TRP A 154 17.41 16.62 11.27
N GLU A 155 18.69 16.88 11.20
CA GLU A 155 19.66 15.86 10.78
C GLU A 155 19.53 14.62 11.67
N GLY A 156 19.21 13.48 11.06
CA GLY A 156 18.93 12.24 11.77
C GLY A 156 17.54 12.12 12.42
N LEU A 157 16.59 13.02 12.12
CA LEU A 157 15.20 12.90 12.59
C LEU A 157 14.59 11.57 12.14
N THR A 158 13.90 10.90 13.05
CA THR A 158 13.34 9.57 12.79
C THR A 158 11.81 9.56 12.79
N ILE A 159 11.23 8.89 11.80
CA ILE A 159 9.78 8.68 11.69
C ILE A 159 9.50 7.18 11.63
N LEU A 160 8.73 6.66 12.58
CA LEU A 160 8.14 5.32 12.47
C LEU A 160 6.90 5.41 11.57
N HIS A 161 6.94 4.75 10.43
CA HIS A 161 5.81 4.65 9.51
C HIS A 161 5.18 3.26 9.60
N LEU A 162 3.91 3.22 9.98
CA LEU A 162 3.06 2.03 10.04
C LEU A 162 1.82 2.24 9.18
N SER A 163 1.33 1.20 8.55
CA SER A 163 0.13 1.24 7.69
C SER A 163 -0.56 -0.11 7.66
N ASP A 164 -1.82 -0.11 7.31
CA ASP A 164 -2.56 -1.32 6.93
C ASP A 164 -2.44 -2.42 7.97
N LEU A 165 -2.86 -2.14 9.20
CA LEU A 165 -2.84 -3.12 10.28
C LEU A 165 -3.90 -4.20 10.06
N HIS A 166 -5.07 -3.83 9.50
CA HIS A 166 -6.19 -4.74 9.27
C HIS A 166 -6.44 -5.67 10.45
N LEU A 167 -6.72 -5.09 11.61
CA LEU A 167 -7.09 -5.87 12.78
C LEU A 167 -8.41 -6.61 12.49
N CYS A 168 -8.30 -7.87 12.07
CA CYS A 168 -9.41 -8.71 11.62
C CYS A 168 -9.49 -10.05 12.41
N GLY A 169 -8.67 -10.20 13.44
CA GLY A 169 -8.57 -11.41 14.24
C GLY A 169 -7.44 -12.37 13.85
N THR A 170 -6.88 -12.22 12.65
CA THR A 170 -5.75 -13.01 12.17
C THR A 170 -4.80 -12.11 11.36
N PRO A 171 -3.57 -11.86 11.80
CA PRO A 171 -2.97 -12.33 13.07
C PRO A 171 -3.74 -11.88 14.30
N ASP A 172 -3.51 -12.55 15.43
CA ASP A 172 -4.16 -12.21 16.68
C ASP A 172 -3.55 -10.93 17.34
N ARG A 173 -4.19 -10.48 18.41
CA ARG A 173 -3.75 -9.28 19.13
C ARG A 173 -2.34 -9.44 19.77
N ALA A 174 -1.94 -10.65 20.15
CA ALA A 174 -0.62 -10.88 20.74
C ALA A 174 0.49 -10.66 19.72
N TRP A 175 0.26 -11.10 18.49
CA TRP A 175 1.18 -10.86 17.38
C TRP A 175 1.39 -9.37 17.14
N PHE A 176 0.30 -8.59 16.98
CA PHE A 176 0.40 -7.14 16.79
C PHE A 176 1.09 -6.44 17.96
N ARG A 177 0.82 -6.86 19.19
CA ARG A 177 1.48 -6.29 20.38
C ARG A 177 2.99 -6.54 20.37
N ALA A 178 3.43 -7.74 20.03
CA ALA A 178 4.85 -8.04 19.89
C ALA A 178 5.53 -7.18 18.81
N VAL A 179 4.85 -6.95 17.68
CA VAL A 179 5.32 -6.04 16.63
C VAL A 179 5.45 -4.61 17.17
N MET A 180 4.44 -4.09 17.87
CA MET A 180 4.47 -2.73 18.41
C MET A 180 5.54 -2.55 19.49
N ASP A 181 5.75 -3.56 20.36
CA ASP A 181 6.80 -3.50 21.38
C ASP A 181 8.19 -3.36 20.76
N ARG A 182 8.44 -4.08 19.67
CA ARG A 182 9.68 -3.96 18.92
C ARG A 182 9.82 -2.60 18.23
N CYS A 183 8.75 -2.09 17.64
CA CYS A 183 8.73 -0.75 17.04
C CYS A 183 8.97 0.35 18.10
N ALA A 184 8.40 0.19 19.30
CA ALA A 184 8.60 1.12 20.40
C ALA A 184 10.06 1.21 20.86
N ALA A 185 10.81 0.10 20.78
CA ALA A 185 12.23 0.07 21.12
C ALA A 185 13.11 0.93 20.18
N TRP A 186 12.58 1.37 19.04
CA TRP A 186 13.28 2.31 18.16
C TRP A 186 13.28 3.77 18.67
N GLU A 187 12.40 4.10 19.62
CA GLU A 187 12.24 5.44 20.19
C GLU A 187 12.22 6.55 19.11
N PRO A 188 11.31 6.47 18.12
CA PRO A 188 11.26 7.41 17.02
C PRO A 188 10.94 8.84 17.52
N ASP A 189 11.36 9.84 16.76
CA ASP A 189 10.96 11.23 17.04
C ASP A 189 9.46 11.42 16.74
N LEU A 190 9.00 10.90 15.61
CA LEU A 190 7.61 10.97 15.15
C LEU A 190 7.06 9.57 14.83
N ILE A 191 5.75 9.41 14.97
CA ILE A 191 5.01 8.23 14.49
C ILE A 191 3.98 8.68 13.46
N ALA A 192 3.91 7.99 12.33
CA ALA A 192 2.93 8.17 11.28
C ALA A 192 2.18 6.86 11.02
N VAL A 193 0.87 6.87 11.18
CA VAL A 193 -0.02 5.72 10.90
C VAL A 193 -0.95 6.09 9.75
N THR A 194 -0.85 5.39 8.62
CA THR A 194 -1.48 5.81 7.36
C THR A 194 -2.72 5.00 6.98
N GLY A 195 -3.55 4.62 7.97
CA GLY A 195 -4.88 4.08 7.76
C GLY A 195 -4.98 2.56 7.70
N ASP A 196 -6.19 2.07 7.44
CA ASP A 196 -6.62 0.69 7.43
C ASP A 196 -6.28 -0.06 8.72
N LEU A 197 -6.91 0.41 9.82
CA LEU A 197 -6.58 -0.05 11.17
C LEU A 197 -7.37 -1.29 11.57
N ALA A 198 -8.67 -1.38 11.23
CA ALA A 198 -9.51 -2.48 11.70
C ALA A 198 -10.61 -2.88 10.71
N ASP A 199 -10.71 -4.18 10.43
CA ASP A 199 -11.70 -4.78 9.55
C ASP A 199 -12.84 -5.41 10.38
N GLY A 200 -13.67 -4.58 10.96
CA GLY A 200 -14.85 -5.00 11.68
C GLY A 200 -15.02 -4.37 13.07
N LEU A 201 -16.27 -4.22 13.47
CA LEU A 201 -16.66 -3.56 14.71
C LEU A 201 -16.03 -4.20 15.96
N ASP A 202 -15.86 -5.51 15.96
CA ASP A 202 -15.30 -6.27 17.08
C ASP A 202 -13.79 -6.01 17.26
N TYR A 203 -13.10 -5.65 16.19
CA TYR A 203 -11.66 -5.48 16.21
C TYR A 203 -11.22 -4.03 16.45
N ILE A 204 -12.12 -3.04 16.29
CA ILE A 204 -11.87 -1.65 16.65
C ILE A 204 -11.40 -1.51 18.11
N ARG A 205 -11.87 -2.40 19.01
CA ARG A 205 -11.41 -2.43 20.41
C ARG A 205 -9.92 -2.79 20.55
N TRP A 206 -9.28 -3.34 19.54
CA TRP A 206 -7.87 -3.69 19.55
C TRP A 206 -6.95 -2.50 19.21
N VAL A 207 -7.46 -1.48 18.54
CA VAL A 207 -6.69 -0.29 18.11
C VAL A 207 -5.90 0.31 19.29
N ALA A 208 -6.59 0.67 20.38
CA ALA A 208 -5.93 1.29 21.52
C ALA A 208 -4.92 0.36 22.24
N PRO A 209 -5.21 -0.91 22.58
CA PRO A 209 -4.24 -1.79 23.25
C PRO A 209 -3.10 -2.26 22.33
N VAL A 210 -3.20 -2.08 21.01
CA VAL A 210 -2.12 -2.36 20.05
C VAL A 210 -1.26 -1.11 19.88
N LEU A 211 -1.82 -0.02 19.35
CA LEU A 211 -1.06 1.20 19.05
C LEU A 211 -0.64 1.98 20.29
N GLY A 212 -1.38 1.89 21.40
CA GLY A 212 -1.04 2.54 22.67
C GLY A 212 0.24 2.02 23.35
N ARG A 213 0.89 1.01 22.78
CA ARG A 213 2.22 0.53 23.19
C ARG A 213 3.35 1.37 22.62
N LEU A 214 3.09 2.06 21.51
CA LEU A 214 4.06 2.90 20.85
C LEU A 214 4.41 4.12 21.71
N ARG A 215 5.65 4.55 21.61
CA ARG A 215 6.17 5.78 22.24
C ARG A 215 6.98 6.53 21.19
N CYS A 216 6.91 7.85 21.22
CA CYS A 216 7.73 8.74 20.40
C CYS A 216 8.19 9.94 21.24
N LYS A 217 9.22 10.63 20.76
CA LYS A 217 9.80 11.76 21.49
C LYS A 217 8.97 13.04 21.33
N THR A 218 8.31 13.21 20.18
CA THR A 218 7.61 14.46 19.85
C THR A 218 6.10 14.24 19.68
N ALA A 219 5.65 13.60 18.61
CA ALA A 219 4.23 13.43 18.32
C ALA A 219 3.92 12.19 17.49
N ALA A 220 2.70 11.67 17.64
CA ALA A 220 2.16 10.55 16.86
C ALA A 220 0.93 11.01 16.09
N PHE A 221 0.94 10.79 14.77
CA PHE A 221 -0.13 11.17 13.86
C PHE A 221 -0.80 9.94 13.24
N ALA A 222 -2.09 10.05 12.99
CA ALA A 222 -2.85 9.02 12.31
C ALA A 222 -3.89 9.62 11.35
N ILE A 223 -4.12 8.90 10.28
CA ILE A 223 -5.24 9.07 9.36
C ILE A 223 -5.99 7.75 9.22
N LEU A 224 -7.14 7.79 8.57
CA LEU A 224 -7.95 6.61 8.26
C LEU A 224 -7.77 6.19 6.80
N GLY A 225 -8.06 4.91 6.52
CA GLY A 225 -8.12 4.34 5.17
C GLY A 225 -9.54 3.92 4.78
N ASN A 226 -9.67 3.26 3.63
CA ASN A 226 -10.97 2.83 3.10
C ASN A 226 -11.64 1.75 3.96
N HIS A 227 -10.89 0.86 4.57
CA HIS A 227 -11.47 -0.14 5.46
C HIS A 227 -12.03 0.50 6.75
N ASP A 228 -11.38 1.53 7.27
CA ASP A 228 -11.91 2.25 8.42
C ASP A 228 -13.23 2.97 8.08
N GLU A 229 -13.37 3.48 6.84
CA GLU A 229 -14.60 4.13 6.35
C GLU A 229 -15.77 3.14 6.31
N TRP A 230 -15.54 1.91 5.87
CA TRP A 230 -16.60 0.90 5.71
C TRP A 230 -17.22 0.43 7.04
N TYR A 231 -16.52 0.59 8.15
CA TYR A 231 -17.01 0.08 9.45
C TYR A 231 -17.50 1.21 10.36
N ALA A 232 -16.66 1.81 11.17
CA ALA A 232 -17.07 2.83 12.12
C ALA A 232 -15.93 3.86 12.35
N PRO A 233 -15.68 4.74 11.38
CA PRO A 233 -14.56 5.67 11.42
C PRO A 233 -14.50 6.53 12.69
N ASP A 234 -15.63 7.02 13.18
CA ASP A 234 -15.67 7.81 14.41
C ASP A 234 -15.24 7.02 15.66
N LYS A 235 -15.52 5.72 15.70
CA LYS A 235 -15.05 4.87 16.81
C LYS A 235 -13.54 4.69 16.73
N VAL A 236 -12.99 4.51 15.53
CA VAL A 236 -11.53 4.41 15.30
C VAL A 236 -10.87 5.73 15.71
N ARG A 237 -11.36 6.89 15.21
CA ARG A 237 -10.84 8.22 15.58
C ARG A 237 -10.82 8.45 17.09
N ARG A 238 -11.92 8.10 17.79
CA ARG A 238 -11.99 8.20 19.26
C ARG A 238 -10.95 7.32 19.95
N ARG A 239 -10.70 6.12 19.46
CA ARG A 239 -9.69 5.20 20.04
C ARG A 239 -8.27 5.74 19.87
N LEU A 240 -7.94 6.30 18.70
CA LEU A 240 -6.66 6.91 18.41
C LEU A 240 -6.41 8.14 19.33
N ARG A 241 -7.40 9.05 19.43
CA ARG A 241 -7.29 10.22 20.31
C ARG A 241 -7.09 9.85 21.79
N ARG A 242 -7.74 8.78 22.26
CA ARG A 242 -7.59 8.30 23.66
C ARG A 242 -6.18 7.83 24.01
N ILE A 243 -5.40 7.41 23.02
CA ILE A 243 -3.99 7.01 23.22
C ILE A 243 -3.01 8.15 22.88
N GLY A 244 -3.51 9.36 22.67
CA GLY A 244 -2.69 10.56 22.46
C GLY A 244 -2.25 10.77 21.01
N MET A 245 -2.84 10.09 20.03
CA MET A 245 -2.52 10.36 18.63
C MET A 245 -3.29 11.57 18.10
N HIS A 246 -2.62 12.42 17.33
CA HIS A 246 -3.20 13.48 16.53
C HIS A 246 -3.89 12.84 15.30
N VAL A 247 -5.22 12.89 15.28
CA VAL A 247 -6.02 12.33 14.18
C VAL A 247 -6.39 13.45 13.23
N LEU A 248 -5.65 13.56 12.14
CA LEU A 248 -5.72 14.72 11.26
C LEU A 248 -6.97 14.73 10.38
N GLY A 249 -7.43 13.56 9.90
CA GLY A 249 -8.48 13.54 8.88
C GLY A 249 -7.99 14.25 7.61
N ASN A 250 -8.88 15.05 7.00
CA ASN A 250 -8.51 15.95 5.89
C ASN A 250 -8.20 17.36 6.44
N SER A 251 -7.17 17.47 7.26
CA SER A 251 -6.71 18.71 7.83
C SER A 251 -5.19 18.76 7.95
N TRP A 252 -4.66 19.84 8.42
CA TRP A 252 -3.24 20.00 8.72
C TRP A 252 -3.03 20.58 10.11
N GLU A 253 -1.84 20.33 10.64
CA GLU A 253 -1.40 20.86 11.93
C GLU A 253 0.06 21.29 11.80
N GLN A 254 0.42 22.41 12.47
CA GLN A 254 1.80 22.84 12.60
C GLN A 254 2.27 22.62 14.03
N LEU A 255 3.47 22.08 14.18
CA LEU A 255 4.12 21.88 15.47
C LEU A 255 5.60 22.28 15.38
N ASP A 256 6.20 22.53 16.52
CA ASP A 256 7.64 22.71 16.63
C ASP A 256 8.34 21.36 16.82
N VAL A 257 9.38 21.12 16.03
CA VAL A 257 10.25 19.94 16.16
C VAL A 257 11.69 20.42 16.23
N ARG A 258 12.31 20.28 17.39
CA ARG A 258 13.70 20.71 17.61
C ARG A 258 13.95 22.18 17.24
N GLY A 259 12.97 23.07 17.48
CA GLY A 259 13.06 24.50 17.19
C GLY A 259 12.72 24.91 15.77
N GLU A 260 12.26 23.98 14.93
CA GLU A 260 11.89 24.26 13.54
C GLU A 260 10.43 23.86 13.27
N PRO A 261 9.67 24.64 12.49
CA PRO A 261 8.27 24.36 12.23
C PRO A 261 8.09 23.20 11.25
N LEU A 262 7.29 22.21 11.64
CA LEU A 262 6.81 21.10 10.81
C LEU A 262 5.32 21.27 10.53
N VAL A 263 4.91 21.20 9.29
CA VAL A 263 3.50 21.03 8.91
C VAL A 263 3.24 19.56 8.61
N VAL A 264 2.26 18.99 9.31
CA VAL A 264 1.78 17.63 9.05
C VAL A 264 0.38 17.69 8.46
N ILE A 265 0.19 17.06 7.32
CA ILE A 265 -1.07 17.07 6.54
C ILE A 265 -1.65 15.67 6.53
N GLY A 266 -2.92 15.53 6.90
CA GLY A 266 -3.70 14.31 6.69
C GLY A 266 -4.48 14.39 5.39
N GLN A 267 -4.38 13.36 4.55
CA GLN A 267 -5.08 13.25 3.28
C GLN A 267 -5.79 11.90 3.20
N GLU A 268 -7.08 11.89 3.52
CA GLU A 268 -7.92 10.68 3.55
C GLU A 268 -8.80 10.53 2.31
N SER A 269 -8.80 11.51 1.39
CA SER A 269 -9.53 11.34 0.14
C SER A 269 -8.86 10.26 -0.74
N PRO A 270 -9.63 9.56 -1.57
CA PRO A 270 -10.99 9.87 -1.99
C PRO A 270 -12.11 9.33 -1.08
N TRP A 271 -11.82 8.51 -0.06
CA TRP A 271 -12.86 7.88 0.76
C TRP A 271 -13.54 8.85 1.74
N PHE A 272 -12.80 9.82 2.23
CA PHE A 272 -13.32 10.89 3.08
C PHE A 272 -13.13 12.25 2.35
N PRO A 273 -14.05 12.64 1.43
CA PRO A 273 -13.97 13.92 0.76
C PRO A 273 -14.44 15.06 1.69
N PRO A 274 -14.06 16.33 1.40
CA PRO A 274 -13.11 16.77 0.39
C PRO A 274 -11.64 16.56 0.81
N ALA A 275 -10.70 16.78 -0.11
CA ALA A 275 -9.28 16.88 0.22
C ALA A 275 -9.02 18.06 1.19
N PRO A 276 -7.91 18.03 1.97
CA PRO A 276 -7.63 19.07 2.94
C PRO A 276 -7.49 20.46 2.29
N ASP A 277 -8.10 21.46 2.91
CA ASP A 277 -7.93 22.87 2.54
C ASP A 277 -6.58 23.37 3.10
N LEU A 278 -5.70 23.79 2.19
CA LEU A 278 -4.37 24.31 2.51
C LEU A 278 -4.27 25.82 2.29
N SER A 279 -5.39 26.53 2.08
CA SER A 279 -5.37 27.97 1.83
C SER A 279 -4.69 28.79 2.93
N ALA A 280 -4.90 28.39 4.18
CA ALA A 280 -4.26 28.98 5.38
C ALA A 280 -2.96 28.25 5.79
N CYS A 281 -2.53 27.22 5.09
CA CYS A 281 -1.36 26.43 5.45
C CYS A 281 -0.05 27.16 5.07
N PRO A 282 0.89 27.39 6.01
CA PRO A 282 2.15 28.04 5.72
C PRO A 282 2.94 27.32 4.63
N ALA A 283 3.50 28.09 3.68
CA ALA A 283 4.26 27.52 2.55
C ALA A 283 5.75 27.28 2.88
N GLY A 284 6.30 27.99 3.87
CA GLY A 284 7.73 27.94 4.23
C GLY A 284 8.19 26.66 4.93
N PRO A 285 7.46 26.15 5.94
CA PRO A 285 7.85 24.95 6.68
C PRO A 285 7.96 23.70 5.81
N PHE A 286 8.73 22.72 6.30
CA PHE A 286 8.73 21.36 5.74
C PHE A 286 7.34 20.73 5.89
N ARG A 287 6.84 20.10 4.82
CA ARG A 287 5.50 19.51 4.76
C ARG A 287 5.57 17.99 4.69
N LEU A 288 5.15 17.33 5.78
CA LEU A 288 4.94 15.88 5.85
C LEU A 288 3.46 15.58 5.58
N CYS A 289 3.17 14.75 4.58
CA CYS A 289 1.80 14.32 4.28
C CYS A 289 1.63 12.84 4.60
N LEU A 290 0.62 12.52 5.41
CA LEU A 290 0.10 11.18 5.59
C LEU A 290 -1.06 11.02 4.60
N SER A 291 -0.94 10.11 3.64
CA SER A 291 -2.01 9.79 2.70
C SER A 291 -2.20 8.29 2.64
N HIS A 292 -3.44 7.80 2.83
CA HIS A 292 -3.64 6.37 2.82
C HIS A 292 -3.20 5.74 1.50
N THR A 293 -3.59 6.32 0.36
CA THR A 293 -3.22 5.82 -0.98
C THR A 293 -2.08 6.61 -1.63
N PRO A 294 -1.18 5.97 -2.38
CA PRO A 294 -0.19 6.65 -3.20
C PRO A 294 -0.81 7.43 -4.38
N ASP A 295 -2.08 7.19 -4.70
CA ASP A 295 -2.79 7.84 -5.80
C ASP A 295 -2.92 9.36 -5.65
N ASN A 296 -2.73 9.87 -4.44
CA ASN A 296 -2.72 11.29 -4.14
C ASN A 296 -1.39 12.00 -4.47
N ILE A 297 -0.40 11.32 -5.05
CA ILE A 297 0.92 11.90 -5.33
C ILE A 297 0.85 13.19 -6.16
N ARG A 298 -0.01 13.25 -7.18
CA ARG A 298 -0.18 14.46 -8.02
C ARG A 298 -0.75 15.64 -7.23
N TRP A 299 -1.63 15.35 -6.27
CA TRP A 299 -2.14 16.37 -5.35
C TRP A 299 -1.01 16.84 -4.41
N ALA A 300 -0.25 15.93 -3.83
CA ALA A 300 0.87 16.24 -2.94
C ALA A 300 1.93 17.11 -3.62
N GLN A 301 2.28 16.82 -4.89
CA GLN A 301 3.18 17.64 -5.68
C GLN A 301 2.67 19.08 -5.83
N ARG A 302 1.39 19.27 -6.19
CA ARG A 302 0.78 20.61 -6.31
C ARG A 302 0.67 21.33 -4.97
N ALA A 303 0.53 20.59 -3.89
CA ALA A 303 0.48 21.10 -2.52
C ALA A 303 1.87 21.42 -1.93
N GLY A 304 2.94 21.21 -2.69
CA GLY A 304 4.31 21.45 -2.20
C GLY A 304 4.71 20.56 -1.02
N VAL A 305 4.24 19.32 -0.99
CA VAL A 305 4.60 18.33 0.02
C VAL A 305 6.04 17.87 -0.20
N ASP A 306 6.85 17.87 0.85
CA ASP A 306 8.23 17.40 0.80
C ASP A 306 8.32 15.88 0.89
N LEU A 307 7.61 15.28 1.88
CA LEU A 307 7.56 13.83 2.11
C LEU A 307 6.11 13.37 2.23
N MET A 308 5.71 12.42 1.40
CA MET A 308 4.41 11.75 1.46
C MET A 308 4.59 10.29 1.91
N LEU A 309 3.84 9.88 2.92
CA LEU A 309 3.81 8.52 3.44
C LEU A 309 2.48 7.87 3.09
N SER A 310 2.53 6.66 2.49
CA SER A 310 1.33 5.97 2.04
C SER A 310 1.36 4.46 2.33
N GLY A 311 0.18 3.85 2.38
CA GLY A 311 -0.07 2.42 2.46
C GLY A 311 -0.98 1.95 1.34
N HIS A 312 -2.10 1.28 1.71
CA HIS A 312 -3.20 0.83 0.85
C HIS A 312 -2.88 -0.30 -0.13
N VAL A 313 -1.74 -0.24 -0.77
CA VAL A 313 -1.38 -1.16 -1.88
C VAL A 313 -0.72 -2.46 -1.44
N HIS A 314 -0.39 -2.60 -0.16
CA HIS A 314 0.18 -3.80 0.47
C HIS A 314 1.40 -4.40 -0.24
N GLY A 315 2.09 -3.66 -1.12
CA GLY A 315 3.11 -4.21 -1.99
C GLY A 315 2.57 -5.27 -2.98
N GLY A 316 1.23 -5.36 -3.12
CA GLY A 316 0.50 -6.36 -3.91
C GLY A 316 0.32 -7.69 -3.20
N GLN A 317 0.70 -7.85 -1.94
CA GLN A 317 0.63 -9.05 -1.09
C GLN A 317 1.29 -10.31 -1.69
N ILE A 318 0.96 -10.66 -2.94
CA ILE A 318 1.53 -11.77 -3.70
C ILE A 318 2.37 -11.19 -4.83
N ARG A 319 3.66 -11.52 -4.82
CA ARG A 319 4.63 -11.05 -5.81
C ARG A 319 5.26 -12.24 -6.54
N LEU A 320 5.52 -12.09 -7.81
CA LEU A 320 6.25 -13.08 -8.60
C LEU A 320 7.70 -12.63 -8.81
N PRO A 321 8.66 -13.57 -8.91
CA PRO A 321 10.03 -13.22 -9.28
C PRO A 321 10.05 -12.42 -10.60
N VAL A 322 10.89 -11.39 -10.69
CA VAL A 322 11.02 -10.49 -11.85
C VAL A 322 9.79 -9.64 -12.13
N ILE A 323 8.60 -10.24 -12.21
CA ILE A 323 7.31 -9.56 -12.47
C ILE A 323 6.91 -8.63 -11.32
N GLY A 324 7.14 -9.05 -10.08
CA GLY A 324 6.76 -8.34 -8.86
C GLY A 324 5.29 -8.44 -8.52
N SER A 325 4.70 -7.39 -7.97
CA SER A 325 3.27 -7.32 -7.62
C SER A 325 2.37 -7.53 -8.84
N ILE A 326 1.23 -8.20 -8.63
CA ILE A 326 0.23 -8.45 -9.68
C ILE A 326 -1.00 -7.57 -9.42
N LEU A 327 -1.66 -7.81 -8.28
CA LEU A 327 -2.83 -7.03 -7.86
C LEU A 327 -2.39 -5.90 -6.93
N VAL A 328 -2.73 -4.67 -7.31
CA VAL A 328 -2.38 -3.45 -6.57
C VAL A 328 -3.54 -2.47 -6.69
N PRO A 329 -4.25 -2.15 -5.59
CA PRO A 329 -5.40 -1.26 -5.61
C PRO A 329 -4.96 0.20 -5.84
N SER A 330 -4.65 0.56 -7.08
CA SER A 330 -4.16 1.89 -7.44
C SER A 330 -4.47 2.23 -8.90
N ARG A 331 -4.90 3.46 -9.15
CA ARG A 331 -5.09 4.00 -10.51
C ARG A 331 -3.79 4.08 -11.31
N TYR A 332 -2.65 4.11 -10.62
CA TYR A 332 -1.32 4.00 -11.24
C TYR A 332 -0.88 2.55 -11.40
N GLY A 333 -1.75 1.56 -11.08
CA GLY A 333 -1.42 0.14 -11.12
C GLY A 333 -0.19 -0.14 -10.25
N ARG A 334 0.78 -0.86 -10.81
CA ARG A 334 1.96 -1.33 -10.09
C ARG A 334 3.10 -0.31 -9.95
N ARG A 335 2.89 0.94 -10.40
CA ARG A 335 3.95 1.97 -10.41
C ARG A 335 4.47 2.25 -9.00
N TYR A 336 3.58 2.39 -8.04
CA TYR A 336 3.88 2.74 -6.64
C TYR A 336 3.54 1.61 -5.68
N ASP A 337 3.95 0.38 -6.01
CA ASP A 337 3.57 -0.81 -5.24
C ASP A 337 4.21 -0.87 -3.84
N CYS A 338 5.47 -0.49 -3.66
CA CYS A 338 6.13 -0.33 -2.37
C CYS A 338 7.51 0.31 -2.50
N GLY A 339 8.00 0.90 -1.42
CA GLY A 339 9.34 1.49 -1.34
C GLY A 339 9.34 3.00 -1.52
N VAL A 340 10.44 3.56 -2.01
CA VAL A 340 10.65 5.00 -2.15
C VAL A 340 10.63 5.40 -3.62
N PHE A 341 10.07 6.58 -3.92
CA PHE A 341 9.89 7.11 -5.28
C PHE A 341 10.19 8.60 -5.31
N ASP A 342 11.12 9.01 -6.18
CA ASP A 342 11.42 10.42 -6.45
C ASP A 342 10.36 10.99 -7.40
N GLU A 343 9.39 11.69 -6.86
CA GLU A 343 8.32 12.37 -7.59
C GLU A 343 8.39 13.88 -7.33
N ALA A 344 9.49 14.49 -7.74
CA ALA A 344 9.79 15.89 -7.44
C ALA A 344 8.58 16.85 -7.60
N PRO A 345 8.38 17.80 -6.69
CA PRO A 345 9.21 18.10 -5.50
C PRO A 345 8.99 17.14 -4.31
N THR A 346 8.08 16.16 -4.42
CA THR A 346 7.67 15.26 -3.35
C THR A 346 8.46 13.96 -3.39
N LEU A 347 9.01 13.53 -2.25
CA LEU A 347 9.46 12.17 -2.06
C LEU A 347 8.29 11.33 -1.53
N LEU A 348 8.00 10.20 -2.19
CA LEU A 348 6.93 9.29 -1.78
C LEU A 348 7.53 8.02 -1.16
N HIS A 349 7.06 7.66 0.04
CA HIS A 349 7.31 6.35 0.64
C HIS A 349 6.00 5.55 0.73
N VAL A 350 5.99 4.35 0.19
CA VAL A 350 4.84 3.43 0.20
C VAL A 350 5.18 2.19 1.00
N SER A 351 4.45 1.97 2.10
CA SER A 351 4.59 0.80 2.96
C SER A 351 3.92 -0.43 2.34
N ARG A 352 4.44 -1.62 2.69
CA ARG A 352 3.75 -2.89 2.38
C ARG A 352 2.66 -3.24 3.40
N GLY A 353 2.51 -2.44 4.46
CA GLY A 353 1.56 -2.70 5.53
C GLY A 353 1.94 -3.85 6.45
N LEU A 354 1.30 -3.93 7.59
CA LEU A 354 1.51 -4.98 8.61
C LEU A 354 0.52 -6.12 8.50
N GLY A 355 -0.74 -5.84 8.18
CA GLY A 355 -1.81 -6.82 8.05
C GLY A 355 -2.28 -7.00 6.60
N GLY A 356 -3.53 -7.32 6.49
CA GLY A 356 -4.31 -7.44 5.26
C GLY A 356 -5.63 -8.11 5.56
N ASP A 357 -6.68 -7.74 4.84
CA ASP A 357 -7.97 -8.41 4.99
C ASP A 357 -7.81 -9.92 4.77
N HIS A 358 -7.02 -10.32 3.78
CA HIS A 358 -6.52 -11.69 3.62
C HIS A 358 -5.06 -11.77 4.09
N PRO A 359 -4.74 -12.46 5.19
CA PRO A 359 -3.39 -12.56 5.73
C PRO A 359 -2.53 -13.57 4.93
N VAL A 360 -2.40 -13.32 3.62
CA VAL A 360 -1.60 -14.12 2.69
C VAL A 360 -0.51 -13.23 2.08
N ARG A 361 0.75 -13.61 2.30
CA ARG A 361 1.92 -12.88 1.81
C ARG A 361 2.90 -13.83 1.13
N PHE A 362 3.28 -13.53 -0.11
CA PHE A 362 4.27 -14.29 -0.86
C PHE A 362 5.29 -13.34 -1.50
N LEU A 363 6.57 -13.47 -1.16
CA LEU A 363 7.66 -12.55 -1.53
C LEU A 363 7.31 -11.07 -1.19
N CYS A 364 6.51 -10.87 -0.14
CA CYS A 364 5.98 -9.57 0.27
C CYS A 364 5.66 -9.54 1.76
N ARG A 365 6.67 -9.64 2.60
CA ARG A 365 6.51 -9.67 4.07
C ARG A 365 5.82 -8.41 4.59
N PRO A 366 5.02 -8.53 5.67
CA PRO A 366 4.61 -7.38 6.47
C PRO A 366 5.81 -6.49 6.82
N GLU A 367 5.58 -5.17 6.84
CA GLU A 367 6.66 -4.18 6.99
C GLU A 367 6.34 -3.17 8.09
N ALA A 368 7.32 -2.95 8.98
CA ALA A 368 7.39 -1.78 9.85
C ALA A 368 8.64 -0.98 9.45
N THR A 369 8.47 0.32 9.15
CA THR A 369 9.56 1.13 8.61
C THR A 369 9.93 2.26 9.56
N ARG A 370 11.23 2.38 9.88
CA ARG A 370 11.85 3.57 10.46
C ARG A 370 12.54 4.37 9.35
N LEU A 371 12.06 5.56 9.06
CA LEU A 371 12.67 6.52 8.16
C LEU A 371 13.64 7.39 8.94
N ILE A 372 14.83 7.61 8.43
CA ILE A 372 15.87 8.46 9.00
C ILE A 372 16.10 9.59 8.00
N LEU A 373 15.68 10.79 8.36
CA LEU A 373 15.81 11.95 7.48
C LEU A 373 17.20 12.56 7.61
N ARG A 374 17.80 12.87 6.47
CA ARG A 374 19.10 13.51 6.35
C ARG A 374 19.07 14.60 5.30
N ARG A 375 19.96 15.57 5.45
CA ARG A 375 20.22 16.54 4.40
C ARG A 375 20.89 15.86 3.20
N PRO A 376 20.81 16.45 1.98
CA PRO A 376 21.55 15.95 0.83
C PRO A 376 23.03 15.75 1.15
N LEU A 377 23.63 14.77 0.50
CA LEU A 377 25.10 14.69 0.46
C LEU A 377 25.60 15.79 -0.48
N ASP A 378 26.52 16.62 -0.01
CA ASP A 378 27.18 17.66 -0.81
C ASP A 378 27.89 17.07 -2.01
#